data_ddfb2a0eb801610262819d4427166fb0
#
_entry.id   ddfb2a0eb801610262819d4427166fb0
#
_cell.length_a   1.000
_cell.length_b   1.000
_cell.length_c   1.000
_cell.angle_alpha   90.00
_cell.angle_beta   90.00
_cell.angle_gamma   90.00
#
_symmetry.space_group_name_H-M   'P 1'
#
loop_
_entity.id
_entity.type
_entity.pdbx_description
1 polymer ?
#
loop_
_entity_poly.entity_id
_entity_poly.type
_entity_poly.pdbx_seq_one_letter_code
_entity_poly.pdbx_strand_id
1 'polypeptide(L)'
;LTYSASVGGITVIEPSEIGLLIQDGRNIGENVTLGEPKIEPCEETYRDLDAETDITDRHMNYIIPVRAKKIIYSFEVRIWNDGFGFRLLFGKDTGLLISDELTRFNVPGDTVCRYQTDLKKMQGKTLTQKTSELSQSEVFSCMTAFEFPGKSIYIMITESDIENYPGMALRSLGAGRFKTELWDTDKVFIKGGKTPWRIVTVCRSLEELIHCRVIAHAAAPISDKIYENADWIRPGKSAWSYFIDEEHSRRFEKIMEFNALAQEAGYEYNLADNGWRDWAKTERGAFKKVKELVDDAEKRSVGIWLWQSAMDKVWFTPYRRRFFKKCQTLGIKGIKLDHIESETQFMTEFYRRFAREAAEHKLMVIYHNPQKPTGLRRTFPNVMSMEAIRGLQCKADADNDTILPFTRMLG
;
A
#
# COMPACT_ATOMS: atom_id res chain seq x y z
N LEU A 1 0.53 21.78 -17.57
CA LEU A 1 1.30 21.75 -16.32
C LEU A 1 2.44 20.74 -16.48
N THR A 2 3.68 21.17 -16.21
CA THR A 2 4.88 20.34 -16.29
C THR A 2 5.73 20.53 -15.05
N TYR A 3 6.53 19.51 -14.72
CA TYR A 3 7.49 19.56 -13.63
C TYR A 3 8.80 18.90 -14.06
N SER A 4 9.86 19.17 -13.35
CA SER A 4 11.13 18.48 -13.39
C SER A 4 11.75 18.49 -12.00
N ALA A 5 12.69 17.56 -11.74
CA ALA A 5 13.36 17.48 -10.45
C ALA A 5 14.86 17.23 -10.62
N SER A 6 15.65 17.89 -9.75
CA SER A 6 17.10 17.74 -9.71
C SER A 6 17.60 17.69 -8.29
N VAL A 7 18.67 16.94 -8.02
CA VAL A 7 19.35 16.85 -6.73
C VAL A 7 20.85 17.06 -6.95
N GLY A 8 21.44 18.02 -6.23
CA GLY A 8 22.87 18.32 -6.37
C GLY A 8 23.30 18.67 -7.83
N GLY A 9 22.41 19.31 -8.60
CA GLY A 9 22.65 19.62 -10.02
C GLY A 9 22.43 18.45 -10.99
N ILE A 10 22.07 17.28 -10.50
CA ILE A 10 21.76 16.09 -11.34
C ILE A 10 20.26 15.99 -11.54
N THR A 11 19.80 16.01 -12.79
CA THR A 11 18.39 15.84 -13.12
C THR A 11 17.98 14.38 -12.84
N VAL A 12 16.94 14.19 -12.03
CA VAL A 12 16.38 12.88 -11.67
C VAL A 12 15.04 12.64 -12.36
N ILE A 13 14.28 13.71 -12.64
CA ILE A 13 13.09 13.69 -13.49
C ILE A 13 13.23 14.81 -14.51
N GLU A 14 13.24 14.45 -15.80
CA GLU A 14 13.20 15.39 -16.91
C GLU A 14 11.81 16.04 -17.03
N PRO A 15 11.64 17.11 -17.83
CA PRO A 15 10.33 17.76 -17.98
C PRO A 15 9.22 16.74 -18.28
N SER A 16 8.27 16.66 -17.37
CA SER A 16 7.20 15.66 -17.34
C SER A 16 5.84 16.34 -17.19
N GLU A 17 4.84 15.85 -17.87
CA GLU A 17 3.47 16.39 -17.86
C GLU A 17 2.70 15.93 -16.63
N ILE A 18 1.79 16.80 -16.15
CA ILE A 18 0.77 16.48 -15.14
C ILE A 18 -0.59 16.84 -15.73
N GLY A 19 -1.53 15.90 -15.67
CA GLY A 19 -2.87 16.15 -16.17
C GLY A 19 -3.84 15.01 -15.87
N LEU A 20 -5.13 15.37 -15.92
CA LEU A 20 -6.24 14.42 -15.91
C LEU A 20 -7.10 14.67 -17.15
N LEU A 21 -7.42 13.62 -17.87
CA LEU A 21 -8.38 13.65 -18.96
C LEU A 21 -9.77 13.40 -18.36
N ILE A 22 -10.65 14.40 -18.41
CA ILE A 22 -12.03 14.26 -17.96
C ILE A 22 -12.93 13.75 -19.09
N GLN A 23 -14.10 13.23 -18.74
CA GLN A 23 -14.99 12.52 -19.68
C GLN A 23 -15.39 13.35 -20.90
N ASP A 24 -15.43 14.67 -20.80
CA ASP A 24 -15.78 15.56 -21.91
C ASP A 24 -14.60 15.83 -22.86
N GLY A 25 -13.48 15.12 -22.70
CA GLY A 25 -12.28 15.20 -23.54
C GLY A 25 -11.31 16.31 -23.15
N ARG A 26 -11.54 17.07 -22.07
CA ARG A 26 -10.62 18.12 -21.62
C ARG A 26 -9.48 17.54 -20.79
N ASN A 27 -8.25 17.94 -21.11
CA ASN A 27 -7.11 17.75 -20.22
C ASN A 27 -6.99 18.96 -19.28
N ILE A 28 -7.16 18.76 -17.97
CA ILE A 28 -7.09 19.86 -17.00
C ILE A 28 -5.65 20.28 -16.65
N GLY A 29 -4.65 19.61 -17.19
CA GLY A 29 -3.24 20.01 -17.12
C GLY A 29 -2.79 20.92 -18.26
N GLU A 30 -3.64 21.16 -19.28
CA GLU A 30 -3.33 21.98 -20.44
C GLU A 30 -3.87 23.41 -20.33
N ASN A 31 -3.09 24.36 -20.90
CA ASN A 31 -3.48 25.77 -20.96
C ASN A 31 -3.93 26.32 -19.60
N VAL A 32 -3.16 26.03 -18.57
CA VAL A 32 -3.43 26.43 -17.19
C VAL A 32 -2.82 27.80 -16.87
N THR A 33 -3.48 28.51 -15.97
CA THR A 33 -2.90 29.70 -15.30
C THR A 33 -2.58 29.34 -13.87
N LEU A 34 -1.36 29.62 -13.44
CA LEU A 34 -0.91 29.42 -12.05
C LEU A 34 -1.10 30.70 -11.26
N GLY A 35 -1.59 30.58 -10.05
CA GLY A 35 -1.63 31.64 -9.05
C GLY A 35 -0.37 31.64 -8.20
N GLU A 36 -0.29 32.63 -7.27
CA GLU A 36 0.81 32.72 -6.30
C GLU A 36 0.80 31.51 -5.35
N PRO A 37 1.93 30.83 -5.16
CA PRO A 37 2.02 29.67 -4.28
C PRO A 37 1.94 30.11 -2.80
N LYS A 38 1.17 29.36 -2.02
CA LYS A 38 1.31 29.37 -0.56
C LYS A 38 2.42 28.39 -0.19
N ILE A 39 3.42 28.86 0.56
CA ILE A 39 4.60 28.06 0.93
C ILE A 39 4.67 28.01 2.46
N GLU A 40 4.73 26.81 3.02
CA GLU A 40 4.76 26.58 4.46
C GLU A 40 5.76 25.49 4.83
N PRO A 41 6.65 25.73 5.81
CA PRO A 41 7.37 24.63 6.45
C PRO A 41 6.40 23.84 7.33
N CYS A 42 6.47 22.54 7.27
CA CYS A 42 5.66 21.64 8.07
C CYS A 42 6.57 20.74 8.91
N GLU A 43 6.23 20.59 10.19
CA GLU A 43 6.86 19.63 11.08
C GLU A 43 5.76 18.94 11.90
N GLU A 44 5.73 17.63 11.86
CA GLU A 44 4.80 16.79 12.62
C GLU A 44 5.55 15.61 13.22
N THR A 45 5.30 15.31 14.49
CA THR A 45 5.79 14.08 15.11
C THR A 45 4.63 13.14 15.35
N TYR A 46 4.79 11.89 14.93
CA TYR A 46 3.80 10.83 15.13
C TYR A 46 4.44 9.54 15.64
N ARG A 47 3.64 8.75 16.38
CA ARG A 47 4.06 7.45 16.88
C ARG A 47 3.91 6.39 15.79
N ASP A 48 5.00 5.72 15.44
CA ASP A 48 4.96 4.49 14.66
C ASP A 48 4.75 3.32 15.64
N LEU A 49 3.58 2.71 15.61
CA LEU A 49 3.23 1.65 16.57
C LEU A 49 4.00 0.36 16.36
N ASP A 50 4.48 0.10 15.13
CA ASP A 50 5.28 -1.09 14.83
C ASP A 50 6.71 -0.97 15.33
N ALA A 51 7.32 0.18 15.06
CA ALA A 51 8.68 0.45 15.50
C ALA A 51 8.74 0.92 16.97
N GLU A 52 7.57 1.14 17.59
CA GLU A 52 7.44 1.71 18.94
C GLU A 52 8.26 2.99 19.15
N THR A 53 8.44 3.77 18.10
CA THR A 53 9.26 4.97 18.08
C THR A 53 8.49 6.18 17.58
N ASP A 54 8.94 7.36 17.98
CA ASP A 54 8.42 8.61 17.48
C ASP A 54 9.18 9.03 16.22
N ILE A 55 8.44 9.33 15.19
CA ILE A 55 8.96 9.73 13.88
C ILE A 55 8.59 11.17 13.61
N THR A 56 9.57 11.96 13.21
CA THR A 56 9.36 13.36 12.84
C THR A 56 9.33 13.50 11.32
N ASP A 57 8.20 13.95 10.79
CA ASP A 57 8.04 14.39 9.40
C ASP A 57 8.39 15.86 9.29
N ARG A 58 9.35 16.21 8.43
CA ARG A 58 9.72 17.58 8.09
C ARG A 58 9.71 17.78 6.60
N HIS A 59 8.88 18.71 6.12
CA HIS A 59 8.79 19.03 4.70
C HIS A 59 8.42 20.48 4.44
N MET A 60 8.69 20.93 3.22
CA MET A 60 8.13 22.15 2.67
C MET A 60 6.87 21.82 1.90
N ASN A 61 5.75 22.47 2.21
CA ASN A 61 4.49 22.32 1.52
C ASN A 61 4.21 23.53 0.64
N TYR A 62 3.90 23.27 -0.63
CA TYR A 62 3.55 24.27 -1.64
C TYR A 62 2.13 24.00 -2.12
N ILE A 63 1.26 25.01 -2.01
CA ILE A 63 -0.10 24.94 -2.55
C ILE A 63 -0.23 26.01 -3.62
N ILE A 64 -0.30 25.60 -4.87
CA ILE A 64 -0.31 26.46 -6.05
C ILE A 64 -1.73 26.47 -6.63
N PRO A 65 -2.46 27.60 -6.62
CA PRO A 65 -3.75 27.69 -7.28
C PRO A 65 -3.60 27.50 -8.79
N VAL A 66 -4.48 26.69 -9.37
CA VAL A 66 -4.48 26.38 -10.80
C VAL A 66 -5.87 26.64 -11.39
N ARG A 67 -5.90 27.35 -12.52
CA ARG A 67 -7.11 27.54 -13.31
C ARG A 67 -6.95 26.91 -14.68
N ALA A 68 -7.74 25.89 -14.96
CA ALA A 68 -7.87 25.26 -16.27
C ALA A 68 -9.23 25.59 -16.85
N LYS A 69 -9.32 26.68 -17.65
CA LYS A 69 -10.58 27.21 -18.17
C LYS A 69 -11.60 27.49 -17.03
N LYS A 70 -12.65 26.66 -16.91
CA LYS A 70 -13.70 26.79 -15.88
C LYS A 70 -13.44 25.95 -14.62
N ILE A 71 -12.42 25.11 -14.62
CA ILE A 71 -12.07 24.24 -13.48
C ILE A 71 -11.00 24.94 -12.67
N ILE A 72 -11.24 25.06 -11.37
CA ILE A 72 -10.29 25.61 -10.42
C ILE A 72 -9.92 24.49 -9.46
N TYR A 73 -8.61 24.29 -9.26
CA TYR A 73 -8.06 23.33 -8.33
C TYR A 73 -6.73 23.86 -7.77
N SER A 74 -6.13 23.16 -6.83
CA SER A 74 -4.77 23.46 -6.39
C SER A 74 -3.84 22.30 -6.74
N PHE A 75 -2.63 22.65 -7.12
CA PHE A 75 -1.52 21.72 -7.24
C PHE A 75 -0.72 21.77 -5.94
N GLU A 76 -0.77 20.68 -5.17
CA GLU A 76 -0.03 20.57 -3.90
C GLU A 76 1.25 19.79 -4.14
N VAL A 77 2.38 20.33 -3.65
CA VAL A 77 3.69 19.69 -3.71
C VAL A 77 4.29 19.68 -2.32
N ARG A 78 4.79 18.52 -1.89
CA ARG A 78 5.61 18.38 -0.68
C ARG A 78 7.02 17.98 -1.05
N ILE A 79 8.00 18.60 -0.40
CA ILE A 79 9.42 18.31 -0.63
C ILE A 79 10.04 17.94 0.71
N TRP A 80 10.59 16.74 0.76
CA TRP A 80 11.39 16.18 1.86
C TRP A 80 12.86 16.13 1.45
N ASN A 81 13.73 15.84 2.40
CA ASN A 81 15.17 15.67 2.11
C ASN A 81 15.46 14.44 1.23
N ASP A 82 14.60 13.42 1.31
CA ASP A 82 14.72 12.13 0.65
C ASP A 82 13.65 11.89 -0.44
N GLY A 83 12.98 12.95 -0.89
CA GLY A 83 12.01 12.84 -1.99
C GLY A 83 11.02 13.99 -2.10
N PHE A 84 10.09 13.84 -3.00
CA PHE A 84 8.99 14.76 -3.18
C PHE A 84 7.71 14.02 -3.59
N GLY A 85 6.59 14.65 -3.37
CA GLY A 85 5.30 14.19 -3.84
C GLY A 85 4.44 15.35 -4.31
N PHE A 86 3.50 15.04 -5.20
CA PHE A 86 2.51 16.02 -5.66
C PHE A 86 1.15 15.36 -5.85
N ARG A 87 0.11 16.19 -5.73
CA ARG A 87 -1.28 15.80 -5.98
C ARG A 87 -2.14 16.99 -6.40
N LEU A 88 -3.34 16.70 -6.87
CA LEU A 88 -4.35 17.71 -7.19
C LEU A 88 -5.41 17.77 -6.08
N LEU A 89 -5.75 18.98 -5.65
CA LEU A 89 -6.78 19.24 -4.64
C LEU A 89 -7.98 19.93 -5.31
N PHE A 90 -9.15 19.36 -5.14
CA PHE A 90 -10.41 19.87 -5.69
C PHE A 90 -11.33 20.38 -4.57
N GLY A 91 -12.12 21.39 -4.89
CA GLY A 91 -13.15 21.89 -3.97
C GLY A 91 -14.19 20.82 -3.66
N LYS A 92 -14.82 20.90 -2.47
CA LYS A 92 -15.80 19.91 -1.96
C LYS A 92 -16.98 19.65 -2.92
N ASP A 93 -17.38 20.67 -3.69
CA ASP A 93 -18.48 20.60 -4.62
C ASP A 93 -18.06 20.19 -6.05
N THR A 94 -16.78 19.92 -6.26
CA THR A 94 -16.25 19.49 -7.56
C THR A 94 -16.56 18.01 -7.76
N GLY A 95 -17.33 17.71 -8.80
CA GLY A 95 -17.53 16.34 -9.28
C GLY A 95 -16.85 16.17 -10.64
N LEU A 96 -15.88 15.28 -10.72
CA LEU A 96 -15.16 14.99 -11.96
C LEU A 96 -15.27 13.51 -12.28
N LEU A 97 -15.57 13.21 -13.53
CA LEU A 97 -15.46 11.87 -14.08
C LEU A 97 -14.20 11.83 -14.94
N ILE A 98 -13.19 11.12 -14.46
CA ILE A 98 -11.88 11.03 -15.10
C ILE A 98 -11.87 9.78 -15.99
N SER A 99 -11.46 9.95 -17.22
CA SER A 99 -11.27 8.85 -18.18
C SER A 99 -9.82 8.37 -18.25
N ASP A 100 -8.84 9.21 -17.88
CA ASP A 100 -7.42 8.84 -17.86
C ASP A 100 -6.59 9.80 -16.99
N GLU A 101 -5.46 9.34 -16.50
CA GLU A 101 -4.44 10.18 -15.88
C GLU A 101 -3.23 10.30 -16.81
N LEU A 102 -2.91 11.55 -17.19
CA LEU A 102 -1.88 11.87 -18.18
C LEU A 102 -0.54 12.22 -17.53
N THR A 103 -0.41 12.04 -16.21
CA THR A 103 0.81 12.29 -15.46
C THR A 103 1.94 11.40 -15.96
N ARG A 104 3.09 12.02 -16.24
CA ARG A 104 4.29 11.37 -16.73
C ARG A 104 5.44 11.46 -15.75
N PHE A 105 6.40 10.53 -15.92
CA PHE A 105 7.66 10.47 -15.22
C PHE A 105 8.75 10.17 -16.25
N ASN A 106 9.47 11.19 -16.69
CA ASN A 106 10.57 11.03 -17.64
C ASN A 106 11.87 10.92 -16.85
N VAL A 107 12.43 9.72 -16.79
CA VAL A 107 13.69 9.42 -16.10
C VAL A 107 14.81 9.46 -17.15
N PRO A 108 15.98 10.08 -16.86
CA PRO A 108 17.09 10.12 -17.80
C PRO A 108 17.52 8.76 -18.35
N GLY A 109 17.87 8.72 -19.63
CA GLY A 109 17.93 7.52 -20.46
C GLY A 109 18.94 6.43 -20.09
N ASP A 110 19.92 6.67 -19.21
CA ASP A 110 20.98 5.69 -18.86
C ASP A 110 20.81 5.11 -17.45
N THR A 111 19.60 5.12 -16.91
CA THR A 111 19.30 4.55 -15.60
C THR A 111 19.01 3.06 -15.69
N VAL A 112 19.26 2.34 -14.59
CA VAL A 112 18.88 0.93 -14.44
C VAL A 112 17.54 0.87 -13.70
N CYS A 113 16.54 0.29 -14.36
CA CYS A 113 15.19 0.13 -13.83
C CYS A 113 15.04 -1.26 -13.19
N ARG A 114 14.48 -1.30 -11.98
CA ARG A 114 14.03 -2.53 -11.30
C ARG A 114 12.53 -2.47 -11.12
N TYR A 115 11.83 -3.43 -11.70
CA TYR A 115 10.38 -3.41 -11.82
C TYR A 115 9.74 -4.80 -11.81
N GLN A 116 8.44 -4.86 -11.66
CA GLN A 116 7.63 -6.08 -11.79
C GLN A 116 6.48 -5.84 -12.76
N THR A 117 6.06 -6.91 -13.45
CA THR A 117 4.93 -6.91 -14.39
C THR A 117 3.68 -7.61 -13.82
N ASP A 118 3.79 -8.31 -12.70
CA ASP A 118 2.64 -8.89 -12.01
C ASP A 118 1.84 -7.80 -11.29
N LEU A 119 0.76 -7.39 -11.90
CA LEU A 119 -0.12 -6.35 -11.35
C LEU A 119 -1.14 -6.88 -10.35
N LYS A 120 -1.45 -8.18 -10.37
CA LYS A 120 -2.54 -8.75 -9.56
C LYS A 120 -2.07 -9.25 -8.22
N LYS A 121 -1.17 -10.23 -8.22
CA LYS A 121 -0.72 -10.90 -6.99
C LYS A 121 0.48 -10.22 -6.35
N MET A 122 1.15 -9.31 -7.09
CA MET A 122 2.40 -8.67 -6.67
C MET A 122 3.51 -9.67 -6.29
N GLN A 123 3.41 -10.92 -6.78
CA GLN A 123 4.35 -12.01 -6.50
C GLN A 123 5.32 -12.27 -7.67
N GLY A 124 5.33 -11.40 -8.67
CA GLY A 124 6.28 -11.49 -9.78
C GLY A 124 7.72 -11.30 -9.31
N LYS A 125 8.66 -11.85 -10.09
CA LYS A 125 10.08 -11.57 -9.90
C LYS A 125 10.39 -10.13 -10.27
N THR A 126 11.34 -9.53 -9.58
CA THR A 126 11.88 -8.23 -9.96
C THR A 126 12.77 -8.39 -11.18
N LEU A 127 12.45 -7.68 -12.24
CA LEU A 127 13.24 -7.59 -13.47
C LEU A 127 14.18 -6.39 -13.37
N THR A 128 15.35 -6.50 -14.02
CA THR A 128 16.37 -5.42 -14.06
C THR A 128 16.77 -5.18 -15.50
N GLN A 129 16.56 -3.96 -15.99
CA GLN A 129 16.92 -3.55 -17.35
C GLN A 129 17.36 -2.07 -17.38
N LYS A 130 18.13 -1.68 -18.38
CA LYS A 130 18.34 -0.25 -18.67
C LYS A 130 17.05 0.37 -19.18
N THR A 131 16.79 1.61 -18.80
CA THR A 131 15.59 2.33 -19.27
C THR A 131 15.53 2.49 -20.78
N SER A 132 16.69 2.55 -21.45
CA SER A 132 16.82 2.58 -22.92
C SER A 132 16.37 1.28 -23.60
N GLU A 133 16.35 0.16 -22.89
CA GLU A 133 16.02 -1.17 -23.42
C GLU A 133 14.56 -1.58 -23.13
N LEU A 134 13.83 -0.78 -22.35
CA LEU A 134 12.46 -1.08 -22.00
C LEU A 134 11.53 -1.00 -23.22
N SER A 135 10.67 -2.01 -23.35
CA SER A 135 9.66 -2.07 -24.40
C SER A 135 8.62 -0.98 -24.24
N GLN A 136 8.11 -0.47 -25.35
CA GLN A 136 6.94 0.38 -25.32
C GLN A 136 5.69 -0.44 -24.96
N SER A 137 4.75 0.20 -24.28
CA SER A 137 3.47 -0.38 -23.83
C SER A 137 3.56 -1.43 -22.71
N GLU A 138 4.76 -1.78 -22.22
CA GLU A 138 4.89 -2.63 -21.04
C GLU A 138 4.38 -1.90 -19.79
N VAL A 139 3.64 -2.60 -18.92
CA VAL A 139 3.05 -2.02 -17.71
C VAL A 139 3.71 -2.63 -16.50
N PHE A 140 4.21 -1.76 -15.63
CA PHE A 140 4.92 -2.12 -14.41
C PHE A 140 4.05 -1.88 -13.19
N SER A 141 4.04 -2.81 -12.28
CA SER A 141 3.49 -2.56 -10.96
C SER A 141 4.32 -1.47 -10.26
N CYS A 142 3.70 -0.43 -9.73
CA CYS A 142 4.40 0.55 -8.90
C CYS A 142 4.94 -0.13 -7.63
N MET A 143 5.79 0.46 -7.18
CA MET A 143 7.13 0.72 -6.64
C MET A 143 8.20 0.32 -7.66
N THR A 144 8.43 1.19 -8.63
CA THR A 144 9.47 1.00 -9.65
C THR A 144 10.71 1.80 -9.26
N ALA A 145 11.84 1.11 -9.09
CA ALA A 145 13.08 1.70 -8.63
C ALA A 145 14.05 1.96 -9.81
N PHE A 146 14.80 3.06 -9.72
CA PHE A 146 15.80 3.44 -10.72
C PHE A 146 17.13 3.77 -10.04
N GLU A 147 18.20 3.22 -10.55
CA GLU A 147 19.56 3.52 -10.15
C GLU A 147 20.25 4.36 -11.23
N PHE A 148 20.96 5.40 -10.82
CA PHE A 148 21.75 6.26 -11.70
C PHE A 148 23.21 5.81 -11.66
N PRO A 149 23.70 5.07 -12.67
CA PRO A 149 25.03 4.52 -12.64
C PRO A 149 26.12 5.58 -12.44
N GLY A 150 27.01 5.34 -11.49
CA GLY A 150 28.15 6.22 -11.20
C GLY A 150 27.79 7.53 -10.49
N LYS A 151 26.52 7.73 -10.07
CA LYS A 151 26.06 8.98 -9.42
C LYS A 151 25.61 8.80 -7.98
N SER A 152 25.60 7.58 -7.46
CA SER A 152 25.07 7.28 -6.11
C SER A 152 23.70 7.92 -5.88
N ILE A 153 22.80 7.76 -6.82
CA ILE A 153 21.41 8.24 -6.74
C ILE A 153 20.49 7.05 -7.04
N TYR A 154 19.51 6.89 -6.16
CA TYR A 154 18.45 5.90 -6.25
C TYR A 154 17.11 6.61 -6.11
N ILE A 155 16.22 6.41 -7.06
CA ILE A 155 14.86 6.94 -6.96
C ILE A 155 13.85 5.81 -7.04
N MET A 156 12.69 6.02 -6.44
CA MET A 156 11.54 5.14 -6.61
C MET A 156 10.32 5.97 -6.99
N ILE A 157 9.60 5.53 -8.01
CA ILE A 157 8.31 6.10 -8.39
C ILE A 157 7.21 5.24 -7.81
N THR A 158 6.35 5.85 -6.99
CA THR A 158 5.22 5.21 -6.34
C THR A 158 4.11 6.22 -6.03
N GLU A 159 3.20 5.84 -5.15
CA GLU A 159 2.09 6.69 -4.70
C GLU A 159 1.81 6.53 -3.21
N SER A 160 1.05 7.46 -2.63
CA SER A 160 0.61 7.38 -1.26
C SER A 160 -0.79 7.98 -1.07
N ASP A 161 -1.43 7.63 0.07
CA ASP A 161 -2.72 8.19 0.49
C ASP A 161 -3.83 8.00 -0.56
N ILE A 162 -4.00 6.77 -1.03
CA ILE A 162 -5.07 6.42 -1.96
C ILE A 162 -6.40 6.43 -1.22
N GLU A 163 -7.21 7.42 -1.52
CA GLU A 163 -8.55 7.60 -0.99
C GLU A 163 -9.51 7.94 -2.13
N ASN A 164 -10.55 7.13 -2.27
CA ASN A 164 -11.56 7.29 -3.32
C ASN A 164 -10.96 7.47 -4.75
N TYR A 165 -9.90 6.70 -5.01
CA TYR A 165 -9.16 6.72 -6.26
C TYR A 165 -8.56 5.32 -6.53
N PRO A 166 -8.35 4.91 -7.79
CA PRO A 166 -7.66 3.65 -8.07
C PRO A 166 -6.15 3.77 -7.85
N GLY A 167 -5.50 2.64 -7.65
CA GLY A 167 -4.05 2.57 -7.67
C GLY A 167 -3.47 2.84 -9.05
N MET A 168 -2.19 3.22 -9.08
CA MET A 168 -1.47 3.42 -10.33
C MET A 168 -0.48 2.30 -10.61
N ALA A 169 -0.29 2.00 -11.90
CA ALA A 169 0.85 1.33 -12.48
C ALA A 169 1.62 2.33 -13.35
N LEU A 170 2.77 1.95 -13.89
CA LEU A 170 3.51 2.74 -14.86
C LEU A 170 3.52 2.05 -16.21
N ARG A 171 3.04 2.74 -17.25
CA ARG A 171 3.19 2.30 -18.64
C ARG A 171 4.47 2.88 -19.22
N SER A 172 5.35 2.01 -19.73
CA SER A 172 6.52 2.43 -20.47
C SER A 172 6.13 3.02 -21.84
N LEU A 173 6.67 4.18 -22.14
CA LEU A 173 6.59 4.81 -23.46
C LEU A 173 7.93 4.68 -24.22
N GLY A 174 8.88 3.90 -23.67
CA GLY A 174 10.23 3.72 -24.17
C GLY A 174 11.18 4.84 -23.79
N ALA A 175 12.48 4.55 -23.84
CA ALA A 175 13.57 5.52 -23.60
C ALA A 175 13.46 6.30 -22.27
N GLY A 176 13.13 5.61 -21.17
CA GLY A 176 13.01 6.24 -19.85
C GLY A 176 11.76 7.09 -19.62
N ARG A 177 10.82 7.08 -20.56
CA ARG A 177 9.56 7.81 -20.42
C ARG A 177 8.46 6.89 -19.92
N PHE A 178 7.74 7.33 -18.90
CA PHE A 178 6.65 6.58 -18.29
C PHE A 178 5.40 7.45 -18.17
N LYS A 179 4.24 6.79 -18.21
CA LYS A 179 2.93 7.39 -17.96
C LYS A 179 2.24 6.62 -16.85
N THR A 180 1.50 7.32 -16.01
CA THR A 180 0.55 6.69 -15.08
C THR A 180 -0.48 5.87 -15.84
N GLU A 181 -0.69 4.65 -15.39
CA GLU A 181 -1.75 3.75 -15.84
C GLU A 181 -2.66 3.46 -14.65
N LEU A 182 -3.92 3.83 -14.73
CA LEU A 182 -4.86 3.56 -13.66
C LEU A 182 -5.37 2.12 -13.71
N TRP A 183 -5.62 1.53 -12.54
CA TRP A 183 -6.19 0.20 -12.44
C TRP A 183 -7.62 0.09 -12.98
N ASP A 184 -8.40 1.16 -12.85
CA ASP A 184 -9.71 1.25 -13.50
C ASP A 184 -9.53 1.64 -14.97
N THR A 185 -10.03 0.78 -15.84
CA THR A 185 -10.00 0.99 -17.29
C THR A 185 -11.18 1.82 -17.80
N ASP A 186 -12.22 2.01 -16.94
CA ASP A 186 -13.41 2.73 -17.34
C ASP A 186 -13.36 4.19 -16.89
N LYS A 187 -14.03 4.50 -15.78
CA LYS A 187 -14.18 5.89 -15.33
C LYS A 187 -13.98 5.99 -13.84
N VAL A 188 -13.12 6.89 -13.44
CA VAL A 188 -12.87 7.22 -12.03
C VAL A 188 -13.69 8.44 -11.65
N PHE A 189 -14.54 8.31 -10.65
CA PHE A 189 -15.35 9.43 -10.16
C PHE A 189 -14.71 10.04 -8.92
N ILE A 190 -14.31 11.32 -9.03
CA ILE A 190 -13.86 12.14 -7.90
C ILE A 190 -15.00 13.05 -7.47
N LYS A 191 -15.43 12.94 -6.22
CA LYS A 191 -16.41 13.84 -5.60
C LYS A 191 -15.71 14.70 -4.53
N GLY A 192 -15.18 15.82 -4.96
CA GLY A 192 -14.36 16.69 -4.12
C GLY A 192 -13.05 16.02 -3.67
N GLY A 193 -12.28 16.71 -2.85
CA GLY A 193 -11.11 16.10 -2.23
C GLY A 193 -9.85 16.17 -3.08
N LYS A 194 -9.17 15.03 -3.28
CA LYS A 194 -7.79 14.99 -3.75
C LYS A 194 -7.51 13.76 -4.60
N THR A 195 -6.52 13.86 -5.50
CA THR A 195 -5.89 12.65 -6.05
C THR A 195 -4.92 12.06 -5.01
N PRO A 196 -4.50 10.79 -5.15
CA PRO A 196 -3.36 10.28 -4.39
C PRO A 196 -2.10 11.11 -4.62
N TRP A 197 -1.17 11.02 -3.69
CA TRP A 197 0.17 11.53 -3.92
C TRP A 197 0.90 10.71 -4.98
N ARG A 198 1.47 11.36 -5.95
CA ARG A 198 2.47 10.80 -6.85
C ARG A 198 3.83 11.08 -6.23
N ILE A 199 4.54 10.02 -5.83
CA ILE A 199 5.75 10.08 -5.02
C ILE A 199 6.96 9.72 -5.87
N VAL A 200 8.03 10.50 -5.70
CA VAL A 200 9.37 10.17 -6.17
C VAL A 200 10.31 10.29 -4.97
N THR A 201 10.82 9.14 -4.50
CA THR A 201 11.91 9.17 -3.50
C THR A 201 13.23 9.51 -4.19
N VAL A 202 14.15 10.15 -3.47
CA VAL A 202 15.47 10.51 -3.99
C VAL A 202 16.51 10.27 -2.90
N CYS A 203 17.23 9.16 -3.00
CA CYS A 203 18.17 8.70 -1.99
C CYS A 203 19.58 8.58 -2.58
N ARG A 204 20.59 8.74 -1.75
CA ARG A 204 22.03 8.71 -2.17
C ARG A 204 22.70 7.38 -1.90
N SER A 205 22.02 6.48 -1.20
CA SER A 205 22.47 5.12 -0.93
C SER A 205 21.28 4.17 -0.82
N LEU A 206 21.54 2.87 -0.88
CA LEU A 206 20.54 1.85 -0.61
C LEU A 206 20.09 1.87 0.88
N GLU A 207 20.97 2.28 1.79
CA GLU A 207 20.65 2.47 3.19
C GLU A 207 19.62 3.61 3.38
N GLU A 208 19.87 4.78 2.75
CA GLU A 208 18.89 5.88 2.76
C GLU A 208 17.55 5.42 2.15
N LEU A 209 17.58 4.62 1.07
CA LEU A 209 16.37 4.14 0.43
C LEU A 209 15.52 3.25 1.36
N ILE A 210 16.14 2.32 2.11
CA ILE A 210 15.44 1.47 3.08
C ILE A 210 14.82 2.30 4.22
N HIS A 211 15.48 3.37 4.62
CA HIS A 211 15.03 4.24 5.71
C HIS A 211 14.13 5.39 5.23
N CYS A 212 13.90 5.52 3.91
CA CYS A 212 13.05 6.54 3.33
C CYS A 212 11.58 6.37 3.77
N ARG A 213 11.01 7.41 4.37
CA ARG A 213 9.65 7.40 4.91
C ARG A 213 8.68 8.31 4.16
N VAL A 214 9.07 8.81 3.00
CA VAL A 214 8.24 9.75 2.20
C VAL A 214 6.84 9.19 1.94
N ILE A 215 6.71 7.89 1.70
CA ILE A 215 5.41 7.24 1.47
C ILE A 215 4.53 7.35 2.73
N ALA A 216 5.08 7.04 3.90
CA ALA A 216 4.37 7.15 5.17
C ALA A 216 4.10 8.61 5.55
N HIS A 217 5.07 9.51 5.35
CA HIS A 217 4.91 10.95 5.61
C HIS A 217 3.81 11.59 4.76
N ALA A 218 3.65 11.16 3.51
CA ALA A 218 2.62 11.66 2.62
C ALA A 218 1.21 11.11 2.94
N ALA A 219 1.11 10.00 3.65
CA ALA A 219 -0.17 9.38 4.00
C ALA A 219 -0.94 10.21 5.04
N ALA A 220 -2.26 10.11 5.01
CA ALA A 220 -3.10 10.78 5.97
C ALA A 220 -2.82 10.26 7.40
N PRO A 221 -2.72 11.16 8.40
CA PRO A 221 -2.51 10.75 9.78
C PRO A 221 -3.75 10.04 10.35
N ILE A 222 -3.56 9.40 11.49
CA ILE A 222 -4.65 8.82 12.28
C ILE A 222 -5.63 9.94 12.64
N SER A 223 -6.88 9.80 12.23
CA SER A 223 -7.94 10.76 12.55
C SER A 223 -9.10 10.12 13.34
N ASP A 224 -9.12 8.81 13.49
CA ASP A 224 -10.21 8.08 14.11
C ASP A 224 -9.94 7.83 15.60
N LYS A 225 -10.87 8.28 16.46
CA LYS A 225 -10.80 8.11 17.91
C LYS A 225 -10.73 6.66 18.38
N ILE A 226 -11.06 5.72 17.52
CA ILE A 226 -10.92 4.27 17.77
C ILE A 226 -9.50 3.86 18.14
N TYR A 227 -8.50 4.68 17.78
CA TYR A 227 -7.09 4.45 18.06
C TYR A 227 -6.56 5.21 19.28
N GLU A 228 -7.37 6.01 19.97
CA GLU A 228 -6.94 6.75 21.19
C GLU A 228 -6.44 5.83 22.30
N ASN A 229 -6.93 4.57 22.36
CA ASN A 229 -6.47 3.52 23.28
C ASN A 229 -6.09 2.28 22.49
N ALA A 230 -4.94 2.33 21.84
CA ALA A 230 -4.50 1.30 20.88
C ALA A 230 -3.69 0.13 21.50
N ASP A 231 -3.73 -0.07 22.82
CA ASP A 231 -3.01 -1.14 23.54
C ASP A 231 -3.30 -2.55 23.03
N TRP A 232 -4.39 -2.72 22.31
CA TRP A 232 -4.77 -3.98 21.66
C TRP A 232 -4.00 -4.25 20.35
N ILE A 233 -3.37 -3.23 19.77
CA ILE A 233 -2.49 -3.36 18.60
C ILE A 233 -1.13 -3.78 19.11
N ARG A 234 -0.79 -5.04 18.87
CA ARG A 234 0.48 -5.62 19.34
C ARG A 234 1.14 -6.37 18.20
N PRO A 235 2.21 -5.82 17.62
CA PRO A 235 3.05 -6.54 16.67
C PRO A 235 3.62 -7.81 17.31
N GLY A 236 3.98 -8.79 16.50
CA GLY A 236 4.58 -10.02 17.01
C GLY A 236 4.78 -11.05 15.89
N LYS A 237 5.44 -12.13 16.23
CA LYS A 237 5.70 -13.26 15.36
C LYS A 237 4.55 -14.26 15.42
N SER A 238 4.21 -14.85 14.26
CA SER A 238 3.18 -15.87 14.18
C SER A 238 3.75 -17.20 13.68
N ALA A 239 3.40 -18.28 14.37
CA ALA A 239 3.54 -19.61 13.80
C ALA A 239 2.54 -19.79 12.63
N TRP A 240 2.95 -20.50 11.60
CA TRP A 240 2.15 -20.72 10.41
C TRP A 240 2.38 -22.13 9.84
N SER A 241 1.42 -23.02 10.01
CA SER A 241 1.53 -24.43 9.65
C SER A 241 1.61 -24.65 8.12
N TYR A 242 1.00 -23.78 7.32
CA TYR A 242 0.97 -23.88 5.87
C TYR A 242 2.38 -23.89 5.24
N PHE A 243 3.33 -23.20 5.84
CA PHE A 243 4.70 -23.10 5.34
C PHE A 243 5.47 -24.43 5.42
N ILE A 244 5.08 -25.30 6.34
CA ILE A 244 5.79 -26.58 6.58
C ILE A 244 5.16 -27.73 5.79
N ASP A 245 3.84 -27.78 5.76
CA ASP A 245 3.07 -28.88 5.16
C ASP A 245 1.73 -28.37 4.65
N GLU A 246 1.68 -27.98 3.38
CA GLU A 246 0.47 -27.43 2.77
C GLU A 246 -0.71 -28.41 2.82
N GLU A 247 -0.49 -29.69 2.63
CA GLU A 247 -1.56 -30.70 2.56
C GLU A 247 -2.25 -30.91 3.91
N HIS A 248 -1.46 -31.00 4.99
CA HIS A 248 -1.99 -31.28 6.33
C HIS A 248 -2.18 -30.03 7.19
N SER A 249 -1.63 -28.89 6.75
CA SER A 249 -1.64 -27.61 7.49
C SER A 249 -3.03 -27.11 7.85
N ARG A 250 -4.05 -27.50 7.08
CA ARG A 250 -5.44 -27.05 7.23
C ARG A 250 -6.24 -27.86 8.27
N ARG A 251 -5.67 -28.95 8.79
CA ARG A 251 -6.34 -29.83 9.76
C ARG A 251 -6.35 -29.16 11.13
N PHE A 252 -7.47 -29.28 11.82
CA PHE A 252 -7.66 -28.70 13.15
C PHE A 252 -6.57 -29.13 14.13
N GLU A 253 -6.28 -30.43 14.17
CA GLU A 253 -5.28 -31.01 15.07
C GLU A 253 -3.89 -30.44 14.81
N LYS A 254 -3.54 -30.22 13.53
CA LYS A 254 -2.24 -29.64 13.17
C LYS A 254 -2.12 -28.20 13.64
N ILE A 255 -3.15 -27.39 13.48
CA ILE A 255 -3.14 -26.01 13.97
C ILE A 255 -3.12 -25.95 15.49
N MET A 256 -3.75 -26.91 16.18
CA MET A 256 -3.64 -27.07 17.64
C MET A 256 -2.21 -27.37 18.09
N GLU A 257 -1.48 -28.24 17.38
CA GLU A 257 -0.05 -28.51 17.65
C GLU A 257 0.78 -27.23 17.54
N PHE A 258 0.47 -26.34 16.60
CA PHE A 258 1.17 -25.08 16.38
C PHE A 258 0.96 -24.06 17.50
N ASN A 259 -0.07 -24.19 18.35
CA ASN A 259 -0.16 -23.40 19.58
C ASN A 259 1.00 -23.72 20.55
N ALA A 260 1.33 -25.04 20.68
CA ALA A 260 2.45 -25.46 21.53
C ALA A 260 3.80 -25.04 20.94
N LEU A 261 3.97 -25.18 19.62
CA LEU A 261 5.18 -24.74 18.92
C LEU A 261 5.38 -23.23 19.00
N ALA A 262 4.31 -22.44 18.87
CA ALA A 262 4.36 -20.99 19.02
C ALA A 262 4.83 -20.61 20.43
N GLN A 263 4.28 -21.25 21.47
CA GLN A 263 4.72 -21.05 22.87
C GLN A 263 6.19 -21.41 23.05
N GLU A 264 6.63 -22.56 22.54
CA GLU A 264 8.02 -23.03 22.66
C GLU A 264 9.01 -22.10 21.95
N ALA A 265 8.61 -21.59 20.75
CA ALA A 265 9.40 -20.65 19.98
C ALA A 265 9.35 -19.20 20.51
N GLY A 266 8.53 -18.91 21.52
CA GLY A 266 8.31 -17.56 22.04
C GLY A 266 7.59 -16.64 21.05
N TYR A 267 6.70 -17.19 20.23
CA TYR A 267 5.89 -16.41 19.28
C TYR A 267 4.58 -15.98 19.95
N GLU A 268 4.18 -14.75 19.65
CA GLU A 268 2.97 -14.13 20.20
C GLU A 268 1.69 -14.73 19.59
N TYR A 269 1.78 -15.29 18.37
CA TYR A 269 0.61 -15.69 17.60
C TYR A 269 0.75 -17.06 16.93
N ASN A 270 -0.41 -17.61 16.59
CA ASN A 270 -0.57 -18.72 15.66
C ASN A 270 -1.67 -18.36 14.62
N LEU A 271 -1.42 -18.61 13.36
CA LEU A 271 -2.34 -18.32 12.26
C LEU A 271 -3.11 -19.59 11.84
N ALA A 272 -4.42 -19.59 12.11
CA ALA A 272 -5.36 -20.52 11.49
C ALA A 272 -5.68 -20.06 10.06
N ASP A 273 -4.96 -20.58 9.09
CA ASP A 273 -5.04 -20.22 7.67
C ASP A 273 -6.27 -20.83 6.98
N ASN A 274 -6.32 -20.79 5.67
CA ASN A 274 -7.38 -21.35 4.83
C ASN A 274 -7.76 -22.78 5.26
N GLY A 275 -9.05 -23.13 5.20
CA GLY A 275 -9.58 -24.46 5.56
C GLY A 275 -10.21 -24.55 6.94
N TRP A 276 -10.09 -23.55 7.82
CA TRP A 276 -10.71 -23.58 9.16
C TRP A 276 -12.24 -23.72 9.11
N ARG A 277 -12.88 -23.28 8.01
CA ARG A 277 -14.33 -23.43 7.82
C ARG A 277 -14.76 -24.89 7.61
N ASP A 278 -13.85 -25.74 7.16
CA ASP A 278 -14.08 -27.15 6.87
C ASP A 278 -13.90 -28.03 8.12
N TRP A 279 -13.51 -27.44 9.26
CA TRP A 279 -13.39 -28.19 10.52
C TRP A 279 -14.72 -28.74 11.04
N ALA A 280 -15.82 -28.29 10.48
CA ALA A 280 -17.15 -28.83 10.75
C ALA A 280 -18.11 -28.62 9.56
N LYS A 281 -19.17 -29.42 9.52
CA LYS A 281 -20.20 -29.36 8.46
C LYS A 281 -20.99 -28.03 8.42
N THR A 282 -20.91 -27.21 9.45
CA THR A 282 -21.65 -25.95 9.56
C THR A 282 -20.74 -24.84 10.04
N GLU A 283 -21.00 -23.60 9.61
CA GLU A 283 -20.26 -22.42 10.07
C GLU A 283 -20.28 -22.30 11.62
N ARG A 284 -21.44 -22.61 12.26
CA ARG A 284 -21.53 -22.65 13.72
C ARG A 284 -20.60 -23.68 14.34
N GLY A 285 -20.48 -24.85 13.72
CA GLY A 285 -19.56 -25.90 14.15
C GLY A 285 -18.10 -25.51 13.98
N ALA A 286 -17.76 -24.90 12.85
CA ALA A 286 -16.41 -24.39 12.62
C ALA A 286 -16.00 -23.34 13.66
N PHE A 287 -16.88 -22.40 13.98
CA PHE A 287 -16.63 -21.44 15.08
C PHE A 287 -16.52 -22.06 16.47
N LYS A 288 -17.14 -23.21 16.74
CA LYS A 288 -16.87 -23.97 17.99
C LYS A 288 -15.45 -24.49 18.01
N LYS A 289 -14.95 -25.02 16.89
CA LYS A 289 -13.56 -25.45 16.77
C LYS A 289 -12.58 -24.29 16.90
N VAL A 290 -12.89 -23.13 16.33
CA VAL A 290 -12.11 -21.90 16.56
C VAL A 290 -12.08 -21.54 18.04
N LYS A 291 -13.18 -21.68 18.77
CA LYS A 291 -13.19 -21.42 20.22
C LYS A 291 -12.30 -22.41 20.99
N GLU A 292 -12.35 -23.72 20.64
CA GLU A 292 -11.46 -24.72 21.22
C GLU A 292 -9.97 -24.36 21.01
N LEU A 293 -9.63 -23.91 19.76
CA LEU A 293 -8.28 -23.46 19.42
C LEU A 293 -7.85 -22.23 20.25
N VAL A 294 -8.72 -21.23 20.36
CA VAL A 294 -8.43 -20.01 21.15
C VAL A 294 -8.26 -20.35 22.63
N ASP A 295 -9.11 -21.22 23.18
CA ASP A 295 -9.05 -21.59 24.61
C ASP A 295 -7.74 -22.34 24.95
N ASP A 296 -7.20 -23.12 24.02
CA ASP A 296 -5.89 -23.75 24.21
C ASP A 296 -4.76 -22.72 24.04
N ALA A 297 -4.84 -21.85 23.05
CA ALA A 297 -3.83 -20.83 22.81
C ALA A 297 -3.72 -19.83 23.98
N GLU A 298 -4.84 -19.42 24.59
CA GLU A 298 -4.86 -18.53 25.76
C GLU A 298 -4.13 -19.13 26.96
N LYS A 299 -4.23 -20.44 27.21
CA LYS A 299 -3.49 -21.15 28.28
C LYS A 299 -1.97 -21.09 28.03
N ARG A 300 -1.55 -20.85 26.80
CA ARG A 300 -0.15 -20.78 26.36
C ARG A 300 0.33 -19.34 26.17
N SER A 301 -0.50 -18.35 26.45
CA SER A 301 -0.25 -16.93 26.15
C SER A 301 -0.02 -16.64 24.66
N VAL A 302 -0.64 -17.43 23.78
CA VAL A 302 -0.57 -17.29 22.32
C VAL A 302 -1.90 -16.74 21.82
N GLY A 303 -1.85 -15.74 20.93
CA GLY A 303 -3.02 -15.17 20.27
C GLY A 303 -3.32 -15.88 18.95
N ILE A 304 -4.60 -15.96 18.56
CA ILE A 304 -5.00 -16.57 17.29
C ILE A 304 -5.34 -15.51 16.25
N TRP A 305 -4.75 -15.67 15.06
CA TRP A 305 -5.16 -15.01 13.83
C TRP A 305 -6.01 -15.95 12.99
N LEU A 306 -6.96 -15.38 12.25
CA LEU A 306 -7.88 -16.18 11.43
C LEU A 306 -7.83 -15.70 9.98
N TRP A 307 -7.67 -16.62 9.05
CA TRP A 307 -7.70 -16.34 7.61
C TRP A 307 -9.13 -16.10 7.10
N GLN A 308 -9.26 -15.22 6.12
CA GLN A 308 -10.51 -14.93 5.43
C GLN A 308 -10.25 -14.57 3.97
N SER A 309 -10.98 -15.18 3.06
CA SER A 309 -10.96 -14.77 1.66
C SER A 309 -11.81 -13.52 1.43
N ALA A 310 -11.28 -12.55 0.70
CA ALA A 310 -12.05 -11.42 0.22
C ALA A 310 -13.12 -11.83 -0.80
N MET A 311 -12.94 -12.96 -1.48
CA MET A 311 -13.94 -13.52 -2.43
C MET A 311 -15.17 -14.09 -1.74
N ASP A 312 -15.13 -14.26 -0.40
CA ASP A 312 -16.28 -14.70 0.38
C ASP A 312 -17.24 -13.52 0.67
N LYS A 313 -18.28 -13.78 1.49
CA LYS A 313 -19.35 -12.81 1.83
C LYS A 313 -18.90 -11.55 2.57
N VAL A 314 -17.59 -11.37 2.83
CA VAL A 314 -17.06 -10.20 3.56
C VAL A 314 -17.19 -8.87 2.81
N TRP A 315 -17.46 -8.89 1.50
CA TRP A 315 -17.90 -7.71 0.76
C TRP A 315 -19.16 -7.10 1.35
N PHE A 316 -20.10 -7.95 1.76
CA PHE A 316 -21.39 -7.54 2.25
C PHE A 316 -21.25 -7.06 3.69
N THR A 317 -21.43 -5.78 3.89
CA THR A 317 -21.20 -5.10 5.18
C THR A 317 -21.89 -5.78 6.36
N PRO A 318 -23.19 -6.17 6.30
CA PRO A 318 -23.85 -6.84 7.43
C PRO A 318 -23.23 -8.19 7.79
N TYR A 319 -22.73 -8.95 6.79
CA TYR A 319 -22.01 -10.20 7.05
C TYR A 319 -20.66 -9.91 7.69
N ARG A 320 -19.88 -8.98 7.15
CA ARG A 320 -18.54 -8.60 7.64
C ARG A 320 -18.60 -8.12 9.09
N ARG A 321 -19.56 -7.28 9.44
CA ARG A 321 -19.75 -6.80 10.83
C ARG A 321 -20.10 -7.93 11.79
N ARG A 322 -20.97 -8.87 11.40
CA ARG A 322 -21.27 -10.08 12.21
C ARG A 322 -20.03 -10.96 12.38
N PHE A 323 -19.26 -11.14 11.31
CA PHE A 323 -18.02 -11.90 11.34
C PHE A 323 -17.02 -11.27 12.32
N PHE A 324 -16.74 -9.97 12.21
CA PHE A 324 -15.85 -9.27 13.13
C PHE A 324 -16.35 -9.33 14.58
N LYS A 325 -17.62 -9.11 14.82
CA LYS A 325 -18.21 -9.26 16.16
C LYS A 325 -18.02 -10.67 16.72
N LYS A 326 -18.17 -11.68 15.87
CA LYS A 326 -17.93 -13.07 16.26
C LYS A 326 -16.46 -13.33 16.60
N CYS A 327 -15.54 -12.86 15.77
CA CYS A 327 -14.10 -12.96 16.02
C CYS A 327 -13.70 -12.28 17.34
N GLN A 328 -14.17 -11.05 17.57
CA GLN A 328 -13.97 -10.33 18.81
C GLN A 328 -14.49 -11.12 20.04
N THR A 329 -15.71 -11.66 19.95
CA THR A 329 -16.31 -12.45 21.04
C THR A 329 -15.54 -13.72 21.35
N LEU A 330 -14.89 -14.31 20.35
CA LEU A 330 -14.08 -15.52 20.50
C LEU A 330 -12.65 -15.27 20.99
N GLY A 331 -12.20 -14.01 21.02
CA GLY A 331 -10.84 -13.67 21.45
C GLY A 331 -9.81 -13.67 20.33
N ILE A 332 -10.23 -13.72 19.03
CA ILE A 332 -9.36 -13.59 17.86
C ILE A 332 -8.63 -12.25 17.92
N LYS A 333 -7.34 -12.24 17.59
CA LYS A 333 -6.48 -11.04 17.65
C LYS A 333 -6.40 -10.31 16.31
N GLY A 334 -6.51 -11.02 15.20
CA GLY A 334 -6.45 -10.40 13.88
C GLY A 334 -6.97 -11.29 12.76
N ILE A 335 -7.11 -10.68 11.59
CA ILE A 335 -7.59 -11.31 10.36
C ILE A 335 -6.53 -11.19 9.27
N LYS A 336 -6.14 -12.32 8.67
CA LYS A 336 -5.43 -12.35 7.40
C LYS A 336 -6.46 -12.33 6.27
N LEU A 337 -6.58 -11.21 5.58
CA LEU A 337 -7.48 -11.06 4.43
C LEU A 337 -6.72 -11.35 3.14
N ASP A 338 -7.23 -12.29 2.36
CA ASP A 338 -6.59 -12.83 1.15
C ASP A 338 -7.45 -12.66 -0.10
N HIS A 339 -6.87 -12.88 -1.29
CA HIS A 339 -7.54 -12.88 -2.60
C HIS A 339 -8.22 -11.56 -2.98
N ILE A 340 -7.59 -10.42 -2.70
CA ILE A 340 -8.09 -9.12 -3.14
C ILE A 340 -7.64 -8.85 -4.59
N GLU A 341 -6.35 -8.97 -4.85
CA GLU A 341 -5.70 -8.97 -6.17
C GLU A 341 -6.13 -7.82 -7.11
N SER A 342 -6.43 -6.64 -6.56
CA SER A 342 -6.95 -5.50 -7.32
C SER A 342 -6.70 -4.17 -6.62
N GLU A 343 -6.50 -3.12 -7.42
CA GLU A 343 -6.34 -1.73 -6.98
C GLU A 343 -7.37 -0.79 -7.64
N THR A 344 -8.53 -1.31 -8.08
CA THR A 344 -9.61 -0.46 -8.55
C THR A 344 -10.08 0.51 -7.47
N GLN A 345 -10.74 1.62 -7.85
CA GLN A 345 -11.29 2.60 -6.92
C GLN A 345 -12.17 1.94 -5.84
N PHE A 346 -12.97 0.96 -6.24
CA PHE A 346 -13.79 0.19 -5.30
C PHE A 346 -12.94 -0.60 -4.30
N MET A 347 -11.85 -1.23 -4.76
CA MET A 347 -11.00 -2.07 -3.91
C MET A 347 -10.11 -1.26 -2.98
N THR A 348 -9.57 -0.14 -3.41
CA THR A 348 -8.80 0.75 -2.54
C THR A 348 -9.64 1.26 -1.37
N GLU A 349 -10.92 1.58 -1.61
CA GLU A 349 -11.87 1.91 -0.57
C GLU A 349 -12.26 0.70 0.30
N PHE A 350 -12.27 -0.50 -0.26
CA PHE A 350 -12.53 -1.72 0.50
C PHE A 350 -11.42 -2.00 1.52
N TYR A 351 -10.13 -1.83 1.16
CA TYR A 351 -9.01 -1.93 2.12
C TYR A 351 -9.21 -0.99 3.30
N ARG A 352 -9.45 0.29 3.05
CA ARG A 352 -9.66 1.31 4.08
C ARG A 352 -10.85 0.97 4.99
N ARG A 353 -11.96 0.60 4.39
CA ARG A 353 -13.18 0.22 5.11
C ARG A 353 -13.01 -1.03 5.95
N PHE A 354 -12.34 -2.05 5.39
CA PHE A 354 -12.08 -3.30 6.10
C PHE A 354 -11.19 -3.06 7.32
N ALA A 355 -10.10 -2.32 7.18
CA ALA A 355 -9.21 -1.96 8.28
C ALA A 355 -9.94 -1.20 9.39
N ARG A 356 -10.73 -0.18 9.03
CA ARG A 356 -11.49 0.61 9.98
C ARG A 356 -12.54 -0.23 10.73
N GLU A 357 -13.38 -0.99 10.01
CA GLU A 357 -14.39 -1.83 10.64
C GLU A 357 -13.79 -2.96 11.49
N ALA A 358 -12.62 -3.49 11.12
CA ALA A 358 -11.87 -4.44 11.95
C ALA A 358 -11.41 -3.77 13.27
N ALA A 359 -10.90 -2.54 13.21
CA ALA A 359 -10.49 -1.77 14.38
C ALA A 359 -11.65 -1.49 15.35
N GLU A 360 -12.87 -1.24 14.87
CA GLU A 360 -14.09 -1.13 15.69
C GLU A 360 -14.33 -2.37 16.58
N HIS A 361 -13.74 -3.51 16.18
CA HIS A 361 -13.80 -4.77 16.90
C HIS A 361 -12.46 -5.19 17.54
N LYS A 362 -11.50 -4.25 17.61
CA LYS A 362 -10.14 -4.50 18.13
C LYS A 362 -9.43 -5.67 17.43
N LEU A 363 -9.56 -5.74 16.11
CA LEU A 363 -8.92 -6.75 15.27
C LEU A 363 -7.80 -6.10 14.45
N MET A 364 -6.62 -6.70 14.52
CA MET A 364 -5.51 -6.39 13.62
C MET A 364 -5.75 -7.02 12.24
N VAL A 365 -5.09 -6.52 11.21
CA VAL A 365 -5.27 -6.98 9.83
C VAL A 365 -3.92 -7.24 9.17
N ILE A 366 -3.82 -8.35 8.46
CA ILE A 366 -2.77 -8.63 7.49
C ILE A 366 -3.45 -8.74 6.12
N TYR A 367 -2.94 -8.03 5.13
CA TYR A 367 -3.38 -8.17 3.75
C TYR A 367 -2.42 -9.07 2.99
N HIS A 368 -2.95 -10.13 2.36
CA HIS A 368 -2.22 -11.05 1.52
C HIS A 368 -2.58 -10.83 0.05
N ASN A 369 -1.58 -10.76 -0.83
CA ASN A 369 -1.75 -10.34 -2.23
C ASN A 369 -2.54 -9.02 -2.37
N PRO A 370 -2.19 -7.98 -1.61
CA PRO A 370 -2.92 -6.72 -1.62
C PRO A 370 -2.38 -5.77 -2.68
N GLN A 371 -2.91 -4.54 -2.66
CA GLN A 371 -2.23 -3.40 -3.27
C GLN A 371 -0.80 -3.23 -2.70
N LYS A 372 0.04 -2.51 -3.45
CA LYS A 372 1.34 -2.08 -2.95
C LYS A 372 1.23 -1.23 -1.67
N PRO A 373 2.27 -1.16 -0.82
CA PRO A 373 2.29 -0.25 0.32
C PRO A 373 2.15 1.21 -0.12
N THR A 374 1.16 1.92 0.45
CA THR A 374 0.84 3.32 0.14
C THR A 374 0.65 4.17 1.39
N GLY A 375 1.33 3.79 2.47
CA GLY A 375 1.22 4.48 3.75
C GLY A 375 -0.09 4.19 4.52
N LEU A 376 -0.87 3.18 4.10
CA LEU A 376 -2.15 2.83 4.73
C LEU A 376 -2.04 2.59 6.24
N ARG A 377 -0.90 2.05 6.70
CA ARG A 377 -0.60 1.77 8.10
C ARG A 377 -0.54 3.02 8.98
N ARG A 378 -0.12 4.17 8.44
CA ARG A 378 -0.17 5.45 9.16
C ARG A 378 -1.59 5.88 9.48
N THR A 379 -2.54 5.64 8.56
CA THR A 379 -3.95 5.99 8.75
C THR A 379 -4.69 4.96 9.60
N PHE A 380 -4.36 3.67 9.41
CA PHE A 380 -4.97 2.52 10.07
C PHE A 380 -3.90 1.65 10.73
N PRO A 381 -3.44 2.01 11.92
CA PRO A 381 -2.32 1.32 12.59
C PRO A 381 -2.61 -0.13 12.98
N ASN A 382 -3.85 -0.60 12.88
CA ASN A 382 -4.19 -2.02 13.02
C ASN A 382 -3.87 -2.86 11.78
N VAL A 383 -3.40 -2.25 10.68
CA VAL A 383 -2.84 -2.97 9.52
C VAL A 383 -1.40 -3.31 9.84
N MET A 384 -1.12 -4.58 10.16
CA MET A 384 0.22 -5.03 10.57
C MET A 384 1.15 -5.21 9.39
N SER A 385 0.66 -5.79 8.29
CA SER A 385 1.47 -5.97 7.09
C SER A 385 0.62 -6.00 5.82
N MET A 386 1.30 -5.71 4.71
CA MET A 386 0.78 -5.80 3.35
C MET A 386 1.76 -6.64 2.54
N GLU A 387 1.44 -7.93 2.33
CA GLU A 387 2.31 -8.87 1.61
C GLU A 387 2.18 -8.68 0.09
N ALA A 388 2.58 -7.51 -0.41
CA ALA A 388 2.61 -7.17 -1.83
C ALA A 388 3.97 -7.52 -2.46
N ILE A 389 4.50 -8.69 -2.14
CA ILE A 389 5.84 -9.16 -2.53
C ILE A 389 5.82 -10.64 -2.92
N ARG A 390 6.88 -11.06 -3.61
CA ARG A 390 7.21 -12.47 -3.79
C ARG A 390 7.87 -13.00 -2.51
N GLY A 391 7.06 -13.42 -1.54
CA GLY A 391 7.54 -14.00 -0.28
C GLY A 391 8.09 -15.43 -0.43
N LEU A 392 8.66 -15.96 0.63
CA LEU A 392 9.29 -17.30 0.65
C LEU A 392 8.33 -18.44 0.31
N GLN A 393 7.02 -18.28 0.46
CA GLN A 393 6.04 -19.28 0.00
C GLN A 393 6.11 -19.52 -1.51
N CYS A 394 6.63 -18.57 -2.29
CA CYS A 394 6.86 -18.72 -3.73
C CYS A 394 8.18 -19.41 -4.07
N LYS A 395 8.83 -20.04 -3.10
CA LYS A 395 10.19 -20.59 -3.08
C LYS A 395 11.26 -19.49 -3.04
N ALA A 396 12.29 -19.76 -2.24
CA ALA A 396 13.45 -18.89 -2.10
C ALA A 396 14.14 -18.66 -3.46
N ASP A 397 14.53 -17.42 -3.70
CA ASP A 397 15.23 -16.98 -4.90
C ASP A 397 16.21 -15.89 -4.48
N ALA A 398 17.48 -16.26 -4.30
CA ALA A 398 18.48 -15.39 -3.72
C ALA A 398 18.62 -14.05 -4.47
N ASP A 399 18.55 -14.07 -5.79
CA ASP A 399 18.65 -12.86 -6.61
C ASP A 399 17.46 -11.93 -6.38
N ASN A 400 16.24 -12.49 -6.32
CA ASN A 400 15.04 -11.70 -6.04
C ASN A 400 15.00 -11.24 -4.58
N ASP A 401 15.30 -12.12 -3.63
CA ASP A 401 15.14 -11.86 -2.19
C ASP A 401 16.10 -10.77 -1.71
N THR A 402 17.30 -10.66 -2.31
CA THR A 402 18.25 -9.58 -2.02
C THR A 402 17.85 -8.23 -2.58
N ILE A 403 16.96 -8.17 -3.58
CA ILE A 403 16.46 -6.93 -4.20
C ILE A 403 15.18 -6.41 -3.50
N LEU A 404 14.37 -7.30 -2.92
CA LEU A 404 13.08 -6.95 -2.33
C LEU A 404 13.15 -5.82 -1.30
N PRO A 405 14.13 -5.77 -0.36
CA PRO A 405 14.21 -4.67 0.60
C PRO A 405 14.30 -3.30 -0.04
N PHE A 406 14.87 -3.21 -1.24
CA PHE A 406 15.12 -1.95 -1.97
C PHE A 406 14.06 -1.62 -3.02
N THR A 407 13.04 -2.47 -3.17
CA THR A 407 12.03 -2.29 -4.23
C THR A 407 10.60 -2.42 -3.73
N ARG A 408 10.31 -3.37 -2.82
CA ARG A 408 8.93 -3.72 -2.45
C ARG A 408 8.61 -3.57 -0.96
N MET A 409 9.63 -3.40 -0.12
CA MET A 409 9.45 -3.34 1.34
C MET A 409 9.51 -1.90 1.89
N LEU A 410 9.39 -0.91 1.04
CA LEU A 410 9.39 0.50 1.41
C LEU A 410 7.94 0.97 1.66
N GLY A 411 7.71 1.81 2.70
CA GLY A 411 6.41 2.42 2.97
C GLY A 411 5.69 1.96 4.22
#